data_e01d3c86dc106fd481eb262a852d3e22
#
_entry.id   e01d3c86dc106fd481eb262a852d3e22
#
_cell.length_a   1.000
_cell.length_b   1.000
_cell.length_c   1.000
_cell.angle_alpha   90.00
_cell.angle_beta   90.00
_cell.angle_gamma   90.00
#
_symmetry.space_group_name_H-M   'P 1'
#
loop_
_entity.id
_entity.type
_entity.pdbx_description
1 polymer ?
#
loop_
_entity_poly.entity_id
_entity_poly.type
_entity_poly.pdbx_seq_one_letter_code
_entity_poly.pdbx_strand_id
1 'polypeptide(L)'
;MSQVHPLARTTPRTRTEIRCSTESASNLAERYNISRGTARKWKGREDALDRSHRAHDLGTTLSPVQELLVLEMRRLCLLPLDDLVNITRRFVNAKASRSGVSRLLRREGMAKLADLQPKEPGQDRPKKTFKDYAPGFVHIDIKYLPQMLDETGRRYLFVAIDRASRWVFMRIYKNQSEASSTDFLRRMAKACPFKITKLLTDNGSQFTDRFTSKGKEPSGQHAFDLQCKVQGIEHRLAPPRHPQTNGMVERFNGRISEVVKQTRFTCAAELEATLMSYQNTYNHHIPQRALNHLSPIEALKDWREKSPELFVKRVYKQAELDT
;
A
#
# COMPACT_ATOMS: atom_id res chain seq x y z
N MET A 1 6.10 -34.77 -22.09
CA MET A 1 6.24 -34.69 -23.56
C MET A 1 7.25 -33.59 -23.87
N SER A 2 8.37 -33.91 -24.54
CA SER A 2 9.35 -32.88 -24.94
C SER A 2 8.74 -32.03 -26.06
N GLN A 3 8.52 -30.76 -25.81
CA GLN A 3 8.04 -29.83 -26.84
C GLN A 3 9.19 -29.57 -27.83
N VAL A 4 9.04 -30.07 -29.04
CA VAL A 4 9.92 -29.72 -30.15
C VAL A 4 9.44 -28.40 -30.75
N HIS A 5 10.37 -27.45 -30.98
CA HIS A 5 10.02 -26.16 -31.59
C HIS A 5 9.32 -26.40 -32.96
N PRO A 6 8.21 -25.73 -33.28
CA PRO A 6 7.45 -25.95 -34.52
C PRO A 6 8.27 -25.82 -35.80
N LEU A 7 9.34 -25.01 -35.79
CA LEU A 7 10.27 -24.81 -36.90
C LEU A 7 11.52 -25.71 -36.85
N ALA A 8 11.56 -26.67 -35.92
CA ALA A 8 12.69 -27.57 -35.83
C ALA A 8 12.70 -28.53 -37.00
N ARG A 9 13.77 -28.52 -37.80
CA ARG A 9 13.97 -29.47 -38.94
C ARG A 9 14.41 -30.87 -38.51
N THR A 10 14.66 -31.06 -37.21
CA THR A 10 15.05 -32.35 -36.63
C THR A 10 14.17 -32.71 -35.47
N THR A 11 13.70 -33.95 -35.45
CA THR A 11 12.99 -34.52 -34.30
C THR A 11 13.96 -35.10 -33.27
N PRO A 12 13.57 -35.36 -32.02
CA PRO A 12 14.44 -36.07 -31.07
C PRO A 12 14.95 -37.42 -31.59
N ARG A 13 14.13 -38.13 -32.37
CA ARG A 13 14.51 -39.38 -33.00
C ARG A 13 15.65 -39.21 -34.03
N THR A 14 15.47 -38.28 -34.97
CA THR A 14 16.52 -38.00 -35.98
C THR A 14 17.80 -37.45 -35.34
N ARG A 15 17.71 -36.69 -34.27
CA ARG A 15 18.86 -36.22 -33.50
C ARG A 15 19.61 -37.36 -32.82
N THR A 16 18.89 -38.35 -32.29
CA THR A 16 19.48 -39.56 -31.70
C THR A 16 20.15 -40.39 -32.78
N GLU A 17 19.55 -40.57 -33.95
CA GLU A 17 20.11 -41.27 -35.08
C GLU A 17 21.41 -40.59 -35.55
N ILE A 18 21.41 -39.25 -35.71
CA ILE A 18 22.61 -38.48 -36.09
C ILE A 18 23.74 -38.65 -35.05
N ARG A 19 23.39 -38.66 -33.77
CA ARG A 19 24.35 -38.80 -32.67
C ARG A 19 25.02 -40.16 -32.67
N CYS A 20 24.26 -41.20 -32.86
CA CYS A 20 24.74 -42.58 -32.84
C CYS A 20 25.37 -43.05 -34.16
N SER A 21 25.28 -42.27 -35.22
CA SER A 21 25.78 -42.62 -36.54
C SER A 21 27.32 -42.48 -36.64
N THR A 22 27.96 -43.42 -37.32
CA THR A 22 29.37 -43.38 -37.69
C THR A 22 29.65 -42.57 -38.94
N GLU A 23 28.60 -42.22 -39.70
CA GLU A 23 28.70 -41.46 -40.95
C GLU A 23 29.32 -40.10 -40.80
N SER A 24 29.89 -39.54 -41.88
CA SER A 24 30.40 -38.16 -41.86
C SER A 24 29.27 -37.14 -41.68
N ALA A 25 29.58 -35.98 -41.07
CA ALA A 25 28.59 -34.90 -40.91
C ALA A 25 28.06 -34.37 -42.25
N SER A 26 28.81 -34.55 -43.35
CA SER A 26 28.40 -34.21 -44.71
C SER A 26 27.30 -35.16 -45.22
N ASN A 27 27.50 -36.47 -45.09
CA ASN A 27 26.52 -37.46 -45.48
C ASN A 27 25.23 -37.38 -44.67
N LEU A 28 25.35 -37.16 -43.37
CA LEU A 28 24.20 -36.94 -42.48
C LEU A 28 23.43 -35.65 -42.80
N ALA A 29 24.13 -34.60 -43.20
CA ALA A 29 23.50 -33.37 -43.63
C ALA A 29 22.66 -33.54 -44.89
N GLU A 30 23.18 -34.28 -45.85
CA GLU A 30 22.50 -34.61 -47.10
C GLU A 30 21.31 -35.56 -46.85
N ARG A 31 21.52 -36.63 -46.09
CA ARG A 31 20.52 -37.64 -45.76
C ARG A 31 19.30 -37.06 -45.04
N TYR A 32 19.50 -36.14 -44.09
CA TYR A 32 18.41 -35.53 -43.30
C TYR A 32 18.00 -34.14 -43.80
N ASN A 33 18.52 -33.68 -44.94
CA ASN A 33 18.28 -32.36 -45.52
C ASN A 33 18.46 -31.21 -44.49
N ILE A 34 19.58 -31.22 -43.80
CA ILE A 34 20.00 -30.24 -42.80
C ILE A 34 21.37 -29.66 -43.12
N SER A 35 21.73 -28.53 -42.50
CA SER A 35 23.08 -27.99 -42.68
C SER A 35 24.15 -28.89 -42.04
N ARG A 36 25.37 -28.88 -42.58
CA ARG A 36 26.54 -29.57 -41.98
C ARG A 36 26.79 -29.11 -40.54
N GLY A 37 26.55 -27.81 -40.25
CA GLY A 37 26.65 -27.26 -38.89
C GLY A 37 25.63 -27.90 -37.94
N THR A 38 24.41 -28.13 -38.42
CA THR A 38 23.37 -28.82 -37.64
C THR A 38 23.73 -30.30 -37.40
N ALA A 39 24.25 -30.98 -38.39
CA ALA A 39 24.70 -32.37 -38.25
C ALA A 39 25.87 -32.47 -37.23
N ARG A 40 26.89 -31.61 -37.33
CA ARG A 40 28.00 -31.54 -36.37
C ARG A 40 27.50 -31.24 -34.95
N LYS A 41 26.57 -30.26 -34.81
CA LYS A 41 25.98 -29.90 -33.53
C LYS A 41 25.34 -31.11 -32.86
N TRP A 42 24.52 -31.88 -33.56
CA TRP A 42 23.83 -33.04 -32.99
C TRP A 42 24.76 -34.24 -32.80
N LYS A 43 25.78 -34.39 -33.62
CA LYS A 43 26.79 -35.44 -33.43
C LYS A 43 27.66 -35.23 -32.21
N GLY A 44 27.94 -33.97 -31.84
CA GLY A 44 28.77 -33.62 -30.67
C GLY A 44 27.98 -33.39 -29.36
N ARG A 45 26.67 -33.65 -29.33
CA ARG A 45 25.87 -33.45 -28.08
C ARG A 45 25.65 -34.78 -27.35
N GLU A 46 25.62 -34.71 -26.04
CA GLU A 46 25.32 -35.85 -25.17
C GLU A 46 23.85 -36.27 -25.20
N ASP A 47 22.95 -35.33 -25.48
CA ASP A 47 21.51 -35.55 -25.53
C ASP A 47 20.88 -35.04 -26.85
N ALA A 48 19.66 -35.51 -27.15
CA ALA A 48 18.86 -35.10 -28.30
C ALA A 48 17.80 -34.03 -27.96
N LEU A 49 17.78 -33.50 -26.73
CA LEU A 49 16.78 -32.56 -26.26
C LEU A 49 17.16 -31.11 -26.61
N ASP A 50 16.14 -30.26 -26.71
CA ASP A 50 16.38 -28.82 -26.85
C ASP A 50 16.80 -28.22 -25.49
N ARG A 51 17.86 -27.42 -25.53
CA ARG A 51 18.28 -26.65 -24.34
C ARG A 51 17.30 -25.51 -24.06
N SER A 52 17.19 -25.10 -22.81
CA SER A 52 16.42 -23.93 -22.44
C SER A 52 16.91 -22.71 -23.22
N HIS A 53 15.98 -21.96 -23.81
CA HIS A 53 16.26 -20.67 -24.47
C HIS A 53 16.28 -19.49 -23.47
N ARG A 54 16.10 -19.75 -22.16
CA ARG A 54 16.20 -18.72 -21.17
C ARG A 54 17.64 -18.27 -20.96
N ALA A 55 17.88 -16.96 -20.96
CA ALA A 55 19.17 -16.43 -20.59
C ALA A 55 19.50 -16.84 -19.14
N HIS A 56 20.70 -17.35 -18.92
CA HIS A 56 21.17 -17.75 -17.59
C HIS A 56 21.47 -16.52 -16.73
N ASP A 57 22.01 -15.45 -17.31
CA ASP A 57 22.21 -14.16 -16.68
C ASP A 57 21.19 -13.15 -17.21
N LEU A 58 20.25 -12.79 -16.36
CA LEU A 58 19.30 -11.71 -16.64
C LEU A 58 19.88 -10.43 -16.04
N GLY A 59 20.42 -9.55 -16.87
CA GLY A 59 20.80 -8.20 -16.44
C GLY A 59 19.62 -7.52 -15.77
N THR A 60 19.79 -7.08 -14.51
CA THR A 60 18.77 -6.35 -13.76
C THR A 60 19.06 -4.85 -13.86
N THR A 61 18.00 -4.04 -13.92
CA THR A 61 18.11 -2.58 -13.93
C THR A 61 18.53 -2.02 -12.56
N LEU A 62 18.24 -2.79 -11.50
CA LEU A 62 18.60 -2.45 -10.12
C LEU A 62 19.94 -3.07 -9.76
N SER A 63 20.80 -2.31 -9.08
CA SER A 63 22.01 -2.86 -8.47
C SER A 63 21.65 -3.77 -7.27
N PRO A 64 22.57 -4.64 -6.80
CA PRO A 64 22.30 -5.49 -5.63
C PRO A 64 21.87 -4.71 -4.39
N VAL A 65 22.46 -3.55 -4.14
CA VAL A 65 22.08 -2.66 -3.02
C VAL A 65 20.68 -2.09 -3.20
N GLN A 66 20.33 -1.69 -4.43
CA GLN A 66 18.99 -1.19 -4.75
C GLN A 66 17.94 -2.30 -4.65
N GLU A 67 18.27 -3.53 -5.05
CA GLU A 67 17.39 -4.70 -4.87
C GLU A 67 17.12 -4.95 -3.39
N LEU A 68 18.16 -4.96 -2.55
CA LEU A 68 18.02 -5.11 -1.10
C LEU A 68 17.11 -4.02 -0.50
N LEU A 69 17.32 -2.76 -0.88
CA LEU A 69 16.50 -1.66 -0.41
C LEU A 69 15.02 -1.84 -0.80
N VAL A 70 14.75 -2.27 -2.03
CA VAL A 70 13.37 -2.55 -2.49
C VAL A 70 12.74 -3.70 -1.70
N LEU A 71 13.50 -4.75 -1.39
CA LEU A 71 13.03 -5.89 -0.59
C LEU A 71 12.72 -5.46 0.85
N GLU A 72 13.57 -4.66 1.47
CA GLU A 72 13.33 -4.14 2.81
C GLU A 72 12.12 -3.20 2.86
N MET A 73 11.97 -2.30 1.90
CA MET A 73 10.74 -1.50 1.78
C MET A 73 9.48 -2.36 1.62
N ARG A 74 9.55 -3.45 0.83
CA ARG A 74 8.43 -4.39 0.68
C ARG A 74 8.10 -5.06 2.00
N ARG A 75 9.12 -5.53 2.72
CA ARG A 75 9.01 -6.27 3.98
C ARG A 75 8.52 -5.39 5.13
N LEU A 76 9.15 -4.21 5.30
CA LEU A 76 8.89 -3.32 6.42
C LEU A 76 7.60 -2.50 6.24
N CYS A 77 7.38 -1.99 5.03
CA CYS A 77 6.23 -1.11 4.77
C CYS A 77 5.03 -1.85 4.18
N LEU A 78 5.13 -3.16 3.89
CA LEU A 78 4.09 -3.99 3.28
C LEU A 78 3.42 -3.32 2.06
N LEU A 79 4.24 -2.64 1.25
CA LEU A 79 3.76 -1.86 0.11
C LEU A 79 3.21 -2.78 -0.99
N PRO A 80 2.04 -2.50 -1.58
CA PRO A 80 1.60 -3.12 -2.83
C PRO A 80 2.65 -2.93 -3.94
N LEU A 81 2.64 -3.82 -4.96
CA LEU A 81 3.64 -3.76 -6.04
C LEU A 81 3.69 -2.38 -6.72
N ASP A 82 2.54 -1.79 -7.01
CA ASP A 82 2.47 -0.52 -7.74
C ASP A 82 3.00 0.65 -6.90
N ASP A 83 2.70 0.68 -5.61
CA ASP A 83 3.23 1.67 -4.67
C ASP A 83 4.74 1.50 -4.50
N LEU A 84 5.21 0.26 -4.37
CA LEU A 84 6.63 -0.06 -4.28
C LEU A 84 7.38 0.39 -5.53
N VAL A 85 6.84 0.16 -6.74
CA VAL A 85 7.42 0.61 -8.01
C VAL A 85 7.51 2.13 -8.06
N ASN A 86 6.46 2.84 -7.63
CA ASN A 86 6.45 4.31 -7.61
C ASN A 86 7.49 4.88 -6.66
N ILE A 87 7.59 4.33 -5.46
CA ILE A 87 8.63 4.73 -4.49
C ILE A 87 10.03 4.41 -5.02
N THR A 88 10.20 3.21 -5.59
CA THR A 88 11.49 2.82 -6.20
C THR A 88 11.90 3.79 -7.30
N ARG A 89 10.99 4.17 -8.19
CA ARG A 89 11.28 5.15 -9.25
C ARG A 89 11.65 6.51 -8.71
N ARG A 90 10.96 6.96 -7.67
CA ARG A 90 11.14 8.30 -7.10
C ARG A 90 12.42 8.44 -6.29
N PHE A 91 12.82 7.41 -5.54
CA PHE A 91 13.86 7.54 -4.52
C PHE A 91 15.07 6.60 -4.71
N VAL A 92 14.96 5.57 -5.55
CA VAL A 92 16.01 4.56 -5.69
C VAL A 92 16.56 4.52 -7.12
N ASN A 93 15.68 4.33 -8.12
CA ASN A 93 16.09 4.24 -9.51
C ASN A 93 14.93 4.59 -10.44
N ALA A 94 14.99 5.74 -11.10
CA ALA A 94 13.94 6.22 -12.01
C ALA A 94 13.65 5.27 -13.19
N LYS A 95 14.60 4.43 -13.57
CA LYS A 95 14.47 3.45 -14.66
C LYS A 95 13.86 2.13 -14.23
N ALA A 96 13.49 1.96 -12.95
CA ALA A 96 12.89 0.72 -12.45
C ALA A 96 11.58 0.41 -13.16
N SER A 97 11.49 -0.77 -13.78
CA SER A 97 10.27 -1.23 -14.43
C SER A 97 9.39 -2.03 -13.47
N ARG A 98 8.06 -1.95 -13.64
CA ARG A 98 7.11 -2.77 -12.87
C ARG A 98 7.41 -4.27 -13.00
N SER A 99 7.75 -4.71 -14.20
CA SER A 99 8.11 -6.11 -14.47
C SER A 99 9.42 -6.52 -13.80
N GLY A 100 10.41 -5.61 -13.73
CA GLY A 100 11.67 -5.82 -13.04
C GLY A 100 11.45 -6.04 -11.53
N VAL A 101 10.75 -5.12 -10.88
CA VAL A 101 10.41 -5.23 -9.45
C VAL A 101 9.55 -6.48 -9.17
N SER A 102 8.57 -6.79 -10.04
CA SER A 102 7.77 -8.01 -9.89
C SER A 102 8.59 -9.30 -9.99
N ARG A 103 9.59 -9.35 -10.90
CA ARG A 103 10.50 -10.49 -11.00
C ARG A 103 11.42 -10.62 -9.78
N LEU A 104 11.94 -9.49 -9.28
CA LEU A 104 12.71 -9.46 -8.04
C LEU A 104 11.89 -10.05 -6.88
N LEU A 105 10.67 -9.55 -6.66
CA LEU A 105 9.81 -10.04 -5.57
C LEU A 105 9.47 -11.55 -5.72
N ARG A 106 9.32 -12.06 -6.95
CA ARG A 106 9.10 -13.50 -7.18
C ARG A 106 10.33 -14.32 -6.85
N ARG A 107 11.52 -13.86 -7.26
CA ARG A 107 12.78 -14.52 -6.99
C ARG A 107 13.03 -14.67 -5.51
N GLU A 108 12.69 -13.64 -4.73
CA GLU A 108 12.88 -13.58 -3.29
C GLU A 108 11.66 -14.08 -2.46
N GLY A 109 10.67 -14.71 -3.11
CA GLY A 109 9.51 -15.28 -2.42
C GLY A 109 8.53 -14.26 -1.83
N MET A 110 8.64 -12.97 -2.18
CA MET A 110 7.83 -11.86 -1.63
C MET A 110 6.76 -11.36 -2.61
N ALA A 111 6.34 -12.19 -3.58
CA ALA A 111 5.42 -11.78 -4.64
C ALA A 111 4.05 -11.38 -4.10
N LYS A 112 3.52 -12.13 -3.12
CA LYS A 112 2.21 -11.87 -2.51
C LYS A 112 2.40 -11.25 -1.13
N LEU A 113 1.69 -10.13 -0.85
CA LEU A 113 1.65 -9.54 0.48
C LEU A 113 1.03 -10.49 1.53
N ALA A 114 0.09 -11.31 1.09
CA ALA A 114 -0.53 -12.30 1.95
C ALA A 114 0.46 -13.35 2.50
N ASP A 115 1.56 -13.60 1.76
CA ASP A 115 2.57 -14.57 2.19
C ASP A 115 3.53 -13.95 3.24
N LEU A 116 3.54 -12.60 3.36
CA LEU A 116 4.32 -11.85 4.34
C LEU A 116 3.54 -11.54 5.62
N GLN A 117 2.24 -11.82 5.65
CA GLN A 117 1.37 -11.60 6.80
C GLN A 117 0.96 -12.93 7.44
N PRO A 118 0.83 -12.99 8.78
CA PRO A 118 0.20 -14.14 9.43
C PRO A 118 -1.21 -14.34 8.85
N LYS A 119 -1.52 -15.53 8.37
CA LYS A 119 -2.83 -15.84 7.78
C LYS A 119 -3.88 -15.95 8.89
N GLU A 120 -4.86 -15.03 8.90
CA GLU A 120 -6.14 -15.26 9.56
C GLU A 120 -7.13 -15.84 8.55
N PRO A 121 -7.96 -16.84 8.94
CA PRO A 121 -8.83 -17.53 8.00
C PRO A 121 -10.09 -16.72 7.66
N GLY A 122 -10.30 -16.51 6.37
CA GLY A 122 -11.60 -16.27 5.72
C GLY A 122 -12.04 -14.83 5.55
N GLN A 123 -12.08 -14.36 4.28
CA GLN A 123 -13.28 -13.76 3.66
C GLN A 123 -12.96 -13.09 2.30
N ASP A 124 -13.34 -13.78 1.23
CA ASP A 124 -13.54 -13.15 -0.09
C ASP A 124 -14.92 -12.47 -0.13
N ARG A 125 -14.95 -11.15 -0.34
CA ARG A 125 -16.17 -10.38 -0.60
C ARG A 125 -16.02 -9.51 -1.85
N PRO A 126 -17.06 -9.37 -2.69
CA PRO A 126 -17.00 -8.57 -3.91
C PRO A 126 -16.78 -7.08 -3.63
N LYS A 127 -15.92 -6.45 -4.43
CA LYS A 127 -15.55 -5.05 -4.31
C LYS A 127 -16.69 -4.13 -4.78
N LYS A 128 -17.31 -3.39 -3.86
CA LYS A 128 -18.20 -2.27 -4.23
C LYS A 128 -17.37 -1.05 -4.63
N THR A 129 -17.72 -0.41 -5.75
CA THR A 129 -17.13 0.87 -6.19
C THR A 129 -17.54 2.00 -5.26
N PHE A 130 -16.58 2.81 -4.81
CA PHE A 130 -16.87 3.99 -3.99
C PHE A 130 -17.34 5.16 -4.87
N LYS A 131 -18.34 5.92 -4.39
CA LYS A 131 -18.72 7.21 -5.00
C LYS A 131 -17.57 8.20 -4.88
N ASP A 132 -17.34 8.99 -5.92
CA ASP A 132 -16.40 10.10 -5.88
C ASP A 132 -16.95 11.21 -4.98
N TYR A 133 -16.12 11.70 -4.07
CA TYR A 133 -16.41 12.79 -3.15
C TYR A 133 -15.34 13.86 -3.29
N ALA A 134 -15.75 15.12 -3.15
CA ALA A 134 -14.81 16.22 -2.94
C ALA A 134 -14.20 16.15 -1.52
N PRO A 135 -13.03 16.78 -1.28
CA PRO A 135 -12.46 16.91 0.06
C PRO A 135 -13.43 17.57 1.04
N GLY A 136 -13.40 17.10 2.29
CA GLY A 136 -14.27 17.62 3.35
C GLY A 136 -15.18 16.58 4.01
N PHE A 137 -15.18 15.33 3.54
CA PHE A 137 -15.82 14.23 4.25
C PHE A 137 -14.79 13.38 4.99
N VAL A 138 -14.66 13.61 6.28
CA VAL A 138 -13.64 13.03 7.13
C VAL A 138 -14.22 11.90 8.00
N HIS A 139 -13.51 10.80 8.08
CA HIS A 139 -13.81 9.69 8.98
C HIS A 139 -12.88 9.76 10.18
N ILE A 140 -13.42 9.58 11.38
CA ILE A 140 -12.66 9.53 12.64
C ILE A 140 -12.79 8.15 13.25
N ASP A 141 -11.68 7.62 13.75
CA ASP A 141 -11.62 6.37 14.48
C ASP A 141 -10.60 6.47 15.61
N ILE A 142 -10.75 5.63 16.64
CA ILE A 142 -9.84 5.59 17.79
C ILE A 142 -9.20 4.20 17.86
N LYS A 143 -7.88 4.21 17.91
CA LYS A 143 -7.08 3.01 18.06
C LYS A 143 -6.42 2.94 19.42
N TYR A 144 -6.52 1.78 20.07
CA TYR A 144 -5.76 1.50 21.28
C TYR A 144 -4.28 1.29 20.92
N LEU A 145 -3.39 2.02 21.61
CA LEU A 145 -1.95 1.83 21.49
C LEU A 145 -1.47 0.82 22.55
N PRO A 146 -0.33 0.17 22.31
CA PRO A 146 0.31 -0.64 23.33
C PRO A 146 0.59 0.19 24.58
N GLN A 147 0.53 -0.44 25.74
CA GLN A 147 0.97 0.19 26.98
C GLN A 147 2.48 0.34 26.99
N MET A 148 2.97 1.53 27.26
CA MET A 148 4.41 1.81 27.40
C MET A 148 4.91 1.36 28.77
N LEU A 149 6.20 1.04 28.84
CA LEU A 149 6.84 0.56 30.07
C LEU A 149 6.89 1.62 31.19
N ASP A 150 6.91 2.88 30.78
CA ASP A 150 6.94 4.07 31.66
C ASP A 150 5.56 4.58 32.06
N GLU A 151 4.47 3.88 31.66
CA GLU A 151 3.10 4.33 31.91
C GLU A 151 2.23 3.26 32.58
N THR A 152 1.33 3.72 33.43
CA THR A 152 0.38 2.86 34.15
C THR A 152 -0.89 2.54 33.34
N GLY A 153 -1.13 3.25 32.22
CA GLY A 153 -2.32 3.12 31.38
C GLY A 153 -2.00 3.08 29.88
N ARG A 154 -2.95 2.57 29.11
CA ARG A 154 -2.87 2.60 27.64
C ARG A 154 -3.18 4.00 27.13
N ARG A 155 -2.59 4.36 25.99
CA ARG A 155 -2.92 5.56 25.24
C ARG A 155 -3.84 5.26 24.07
N TYR A 156 -4.48 6.30 23.58
CA TYR A 156 -5.48 6.25 22.53
C TYR A 156 -5.04 7.13 21.37
N LEU A 157 -4.92 6.52 20.19
CA LEU A 157 -4.63 7.25 18.97
C LEU A 157 -5.94 7.60 18.27
N PHE A 158 -6.25 8.86 18.21
CA PHE A 158 -7.33 9.39 17.39
C PHE A 158 -6.80 9.62 15.97
N VAL A 159 -7.51 9.10 14.99
CA VAL A 159 -7.15 9.17 13.57
C VAL A 159 -8.31 9.74 12.80
N ALA A 160 -8.05 10.76 12.01
CA ALA A 160 -8.98 11.31 11.04
C ALA A 160 -8.42 11.10 9.62
N ILE A 161 -9.25 10.67 8.68
CA ILE A 161 -8.88 10.50 7.28
C ILE A 161 -9.95 11.10 6.36
N ASP A 162 -9.55 11.98 5.46
CA ASP A 162 -10.45 12.51 4.44
C ASP A 162 -10.72 11.46 3.34
N ARG A 163 -11.98 11.36 2.97
CA ARG A 163 -12.43 10.33 2.01
C ARG A 163 -11.91 10.55 0.60
N ALA A 164 -11.82 11.78 0.16
CA ALA A 164 -11.39 12.13 -1.19
C ALA A 164 -9.86 12.11 -1.32
N SER A 165 -9.19 12.90 -0.51
CA SER A 165 -7.74 13.14 -0.60
C SER A 165 -6.87 12.13 0.15
N ARG A 166 -7.47 11.30 1.02
CA ARG A 166 -6.73 10.42 1.95
C ARG A 166 -5.83 11.18 2.94
N TRP A 167 -5.98 12.49 3.04
CA TRP A 167 -5.28 13.28 4.03
C TRP A 167 -5.58 12.78 5.44
N VAL A 168 -4.54 12.68 6.25
CA VAL A 168 -4.62 12.11 7.60
C VAL A 168 -4.19 13.14 8.63
N PHE A 169 -4.92 13.17 9.75
CA PHE A 169 -4.54 13.87 10.98
C PHE A 169 -4.62 12.91 12.16
N MET A 170 -3.60 12.91 13.00
CA MET A 170 -3.51 12.02 14.17
C MET A 170 -3.12 12.77 15.43
N ARG A 171 -3.61 12.28 16.58
CA ARG A 171 -3.18 12.73 17.90
C ARG A 171 -3.31 11.61 18.92
N ILE A 172 -2.41 11.60 19.90
CA ILE A 172 -2.43 10.67 21.02
C ILE A 172 -3.04 11.35 22.23
N TYR A 173 -3.92 10.62 22.92
CA TYR A 173 -4.57 11.05 24.16
C TYR A 173 -4.41 10.00 25.26
N LYS A 174 -4.45 10.44 26.52
CA LYS A 174 -4.41 9.54 27.69
C LYS A 174 -5.73 8.79 27.91
N ASN A 175 -6.82 9.32 27.37
CA ASN A 175 -8.16 8.72 27.48
C ASN A 175 -8.98 8.99 26.20
N GLN A 176 -10.08 8.28 26.06
CA GLN A 176 -11.04 8.48 24.98
C GLN A 176 -12.32 9.18 25.50
N SER A 177 -12.14 10.24 26.26
CA SER A 177 -13.25 11.02 26.80
C SER A 177 -13.87 11.94 25.74
N GLU A 178 -15.05 12.45 26.06
CA GLU A 178 -15.73 13.51 25.30
C GLU A 178 -14.85 14.77 25.15
N ALA A 179 -14.13 15.16 26.20
CA ALA A 179 -13.18 16.26 26.15
C ALA A 179 -12.03 16.02 25.17
N SER A 180 -11.49 14.78 25.15
CA SER A 180 -10.43 14.39 24.21
C SER A 180 -10.92 14.41 22.76
N SER A 181 -12.13 13.92 22.49
CA SER A 181 -12.70 13.93 21.13
C SER A 181 -13.00 15.36 20.65
N THR A 182 -13.49 16.23 21.52
CA THR A 182 -13.76 17.64 21.22
C THR A 182 -12.45 18.42 20.96
N ASP A 183 -11.41 18.19 21.77
CA ASP A 183 -10.09 18.78 21.55
C ASP A 183 -9.47 18.28 20.22
N PHE A 184 -9.59 16.98 19.92
CA PHE A 184 -9.15 16.43 18.66
C PHE A 184 -9.82 17.10 17.46
N LEU A 185 -11.14 17.27 17.50
CA LEU A 185 -11.91 17.94 16.46
C LEU A 185 -11.43 19.38 16.24
N ARG A 186 -11.22 20.15 17.31
CA ARG A 186 -10.70 21.53 17.21
C ARG A 186 -9.31 21.58 16.56
N ARG A 187 -8.40 20.71 16.99
CA ARG A 187 -7.04 20.65 16.45
C ARG A 187 -7.02 20.18 15.00
N MET A 188 -7.82 19.19 14.67
CA MET A 188 -7.98 18.70 13.31
C MET A 188 -8.50 19.80 12.37
N ALA A 189 -9.56 20.51 12.76
CA ALA A 189 -10.12 21.61 11.97
C ALA A 189 -9.10 22.75 11.79
N LYS A 190 -8.30 23.04 12.83
CA LYS A 190 -7.22 24.01 12.73
C LYS A 190 -6.10 23.55 11.79
N ALA A 191 -5.76 22.27 11.73
CA ALA A 191 -4.71 21.72 10.88
C ALA A 191 -5.16 21.51 9.42
N CYS A 192 -6.44 21.20 9.23
CA CYS A 192 -7.01 20.86 7.92
C CYS A 192 -6.88 22.02 6.92
N PRO A 193 -6.39 21.78 5.69
CA PRO A 193 -6.27 22.83 4.68
C PRO A 193 -7.57 23.11 3.92
N PHE A 194 -8.58 22.25 4.04
CA PHE A 194 -9.89 22.37 3.37
C PHE A 194 -11.03 22.46 4.37
N LYS A 195 -12.20 22.90 3.91
CA LYS A 195 -13.42 22.96 4.73
C LYS A 195 -13.91 21.55 5.02
N ILE A 196 -14.03 21.22 6.29
CA ILE A 196 -14.67 19.96 6.71
C ILE A 196 -16.17 20.20 6.69
N THR A 197 -16.91 19.47 5.88
CA THR A 197 -18.37 19.59 5.74
C THR A 197 -19.10 18.45 6.44
N LYS A 198 -18.47 17.26 6.50
CA LYS A 198 -19.04 16.04 7.08
C LYS A 198 -18.03 15.28 7.88
N LEU A 199 -18.46 14.77 9.02
CA LEU A 199 -17.70 13.83 9.84
C LEU A 199 -18.47 12.53 9.98
N LEU A 200 -17.76 11.41 9.89
CA LEU A 200 -18.28 10.09 10.21
C LEU A 200 -17.47 9.53 11.38
N THR A 201 -18.18 9.15 12.45
CA THR A 201 -17.60 8.46 13.62
C THR A 201 -18.30 7.12 13.83
N ASP A 202 -17.75 6.29 14.69
CA ASP A 202 -18.48 5.18 15.28
C ASP A 202 -19.52 5.68 16.31
N ASN A 203 -20.20 4.74 16.98
CA ASN A 203 -21.19 5.07 18.03
C ASN A 203 -20.58 5.05 19.44
N GLY A 204 -19.28 5.29 19.58
CA GLY A 204 -18.63 5.34 20.88
C GLY A 204 -19.12 6.51 21.74
N SER A 205 -19.16 6.32 23.06
CA SER A 205 -19.65 7.33 24.02
C SER A 205 -18.88 8.64 23.98
N GLN A 206 -17.67 8.66 23.45
CA GLN A 206 -16.86 9.86 23.24
C GLN A 206 -17.36 10.75 22.09
N PHE A 207 -18.22 10.21 21.20
CA PHE A 207 -18.76 10.93 20.05
C PHE A 207 -20.27 11.14 20.11
N THR A 208 -20.99 10.34 20.92
CA THR A 208 -22.45 10.37 20.94
C THR A 208 -23.02 9.78 22.25
N ASP A 209 -24.17 10.27 22.65
CA ASP A 209 -24.98 9.73 23.74
C ASP A 209 -26.04 8.71 23.27
N ARG A 210 -25.97 8.25 22.04
CA ARG A 210 -26.97 7.39 21.41
C ARG A 210 -27.42 6.22 22.26
N PHE A 211 -26.50 5.53 22.94
CA PHE A 211 -26.82 4.33 23.71
C PHE A 211 -27.19 4.62 25.16
N THR A 212 -26.96 5.84 25.64
CA THR A 212 -27.32 6.29 26.99
C THR A 212 -28.65 7.08 27.01
N SER A 213 -29.08 7.60 25.85
CA SER A 213 -30.32 8.34 25.70
C SER A 213 -31.56 7.42 25.68
N LYS A 214 -32.68 7.94 26.15
CA LYS A 214 -33.99 7.27 26.03
C LYS A 214 -34.33 7.11 24.55
N GLY A 215 -34.65 5.87 24.11
CA GLY A 215 -34.96 5.56 22.73
C GLY A 215 -33.79 5.14 21.88
N LYS A 216 -32.54 5.12 22.39
CA LYS A 216 -31.33 4.73 21.65
C LYS A 216 -31.10 5.57 20.38
N GLU A 217 -31.50 6.84 20.42
CA GLU A 217 -31.23 7.83 19.38
C GLU A 217 -30.30 8.93 19.91
N PRO A 218 -29.44 9.52 19.07
CA PRO A 218 -28.58 10.63 19.47
C PRO A 218 -29.43 11.83 19.88
N SER A 219 -29.14 12.45 21.03
CA SER A 219 -29.86 13.64 21.48
C SER A 219 -29.48 14.88 20.67
N GLY A 220 -28.32 14.89 20.04
CA GLY A 220 -27.74 16.04 19.37
C GLY A 220 -27.24 17.14 20.34
N GLN A 221 -27.19 16.84 21.64
CA GLN A 221 -26.69 17.72 22.70
C GLN A 221 -25.32 17.27 23.25
N HIS A 222 -24.78 16.15 22.73
CA HIS A 222 -23.45 15.71 23.10
C HIS A 222 -22.40 16.78 22.74
N ALA A 223 -21.38 17.01 23.58
CA ALA A 223 -20.42 18.10 23.38
C ALA A 223 -19.70 18.00 22.01
N PHE A 224 -19.48 16.79 21.53
CA PHE A 224 -18.92 16.58 20.18
C PHE A 224 -19.88 17.07 19.08
N ASP A 225 -21.19 16.80 19.20
CA ASP A 225 -22.21 17.29 18.27
C ASP A 225 -22.32 18.81 18.29
N LEU A 226 -22.31 19.40 19.50
CA LEU A 226 -22.32 20.85 19.67
C LEU A 226 -21.08 21.50 19.03
N GLN A 227 -19.90 20.90 19.23
CA GLN A 227 -18.67 21.39 18.60
C GLN A 227 -18.72 21.27 17.08
N CYS A 228 -19.31 20.21 16.52
CA CYS A 228 -19.55 20.07 15.08
C CYS A 228 -20.48 21.19 14.58
N LYS A 229 -21.58 21.47 15.28
CA LYS A 229 -22.54 22.55 14.94
C LYS A 229 -21.86 23.93 14.93
N VAL A 230 -21.03 24.23 15.94
CA VAL A 230 -20.27 25.50 15.99
C VAL A 230 -19.35 25.67 14.79
N GLN A 231 -18.81 24.58 14.26
CA GLN A 231 -17.93 24.59 13.08
C GLN A 231 -18.67 24.40 11.73
N GLY A 232 -20.00 24.31 11.73
CA GLY A 232 -20.79 24.08 10.53
C GLY A 232 -20.58 22.70 9.90
N ILE A 233 -20.25 21.70 10.72
CA ILE A 233 -19.94 20.34 10.28
C ILE A 233 -21.14 19.42 10.55
N GLU A 234 -21.58 18.69 9.53
CA GLU A 234 -22.57 17.62 9.66
C GLU A 234 -21.94 16.39 10.31
N HIS A 235 -22.33 16.07 11.55
CA HIS A 235 -21.89 14.83 12.20
C HIS A 235 -22.80 13.67 11.82
N ARG A 236 -22.20 12.57 11.37
CA ARG A 236 -22.85 11.31 11.02
C ARG A 236 -22.29 10.17 11.84
N LEU A 237 -23.17 9.31 12.33
CA LEU A 237 -22.81 8.08 13.01
C LEU A 237 -22.82 6.92 12.02
N ALA A 238 -21.84 6.04 12.12
CA ALA A 238 -21.81 4.81 11.35
C ALA A 238 -23.04 3.95 11.71
N PRO A 239 -23.75 3.38 10.72
CA PRO A 239 -24.84 2.45 11.00
C PRO A 239 -24.37 1.29 11.86
N PRO A 240 -25.09 0.89 12.92
CA PRO A 240 -24.75 -0.26 13.74
C PRO A 240 -24.60 -1.52 12.87
N ARG A 241 -23.60 -2.35 13.15
CA ARG A 241 -23.33 -3.61 12.45
C ARG A 241 -22.98 -3.51 10.95
N HIS A 242 -22.54 -2.31 10.48
CA HIS A 242 -22.04 -2.10 9.13
C HIS A 242 -20.55 -1.72 9.13
N PRO A 243 -19.61 -2.67 9.38
CA PRO A 243 -18.17 -2.37 9.47
C PRO A 243 -17.59 -1.83 8.15
N GLN A 244 -18.26 -2.04 7.03
CA GLN A 244 -17.80 -1.60 5.69
C GLN A 244 -17.66 -0.08 5.54
N THR A 245 -18.27 0.71 6.42
CA THR A 245 -18.24 2.18 6.36
C THR A 245 -16.89 2.76 6.77
N ASN A 246 -16.12 2.06 7.59
CA ASN A 246 -14.83 2.51 8.16
C ASN A 246 -13.59 1.87 7.52
N GLY A 247 -13.75 1.06 6.46
CA GLY A 247 -12.65 0.31 5.85
C GLY A 247 -11.43 1.13 5.39
N MET A 248 -11.54 2.46 5.27
CA MET A 248 -10.40 3.33 4.98
C MET A 248 -9.56 3.58 6.23
N VAL A 249 -10.21 3.94 7.33
CA VAL A 249 -9.55 4.20 8.61
C VAL A 249 -8.98 2.90 9.16
N GLU A 250 -9.71 1.79 9.07
CA GLU A 250 -9.23 0.45 9.45
C GLU A 250 -7.95 0.07 8.70
N ARG A 251 -7.90 0.32 7.39
CA ARG A 251 -6.72 0.05 6.57
C ARG A 251 -5.54 0.93 6.96
N PHE A 252 -5.78 2.20 7.25
CA PHE A 252 -4.76 3.11 7.76
C PHE A 252 -4.31 2.67 9.17
N ASN A 253 -5.23 2.33 10.05
CA ASN A 253 -4.95 1.80 11.39
C ASN A 253 -4.16 0.48 11.35
N GLY A 254 -4.35 -0.35 10.31
CA GLY A 254 -3.52 -1.51 10.03
C GLY A 254 -2.05 -1.13 9.78
N ARG A 255 -1.80 -0.11 8.96
CA ARG A 255 -0.44 0.42 8.70
C ARG A 255 0.20 0.96 9.98
N ILE A 256 -0.55 1.69 10.80
CA ILE A 256 -0.06 2.17 12.11
C ILE A 256 0.28 0.99 13.02
N SER A 257 -0.53 -0.07 13.02
CA SER A 257 -0.24 -1.28 13.80
C SER A 257 1.10 -1.88 13.44
N GLU A 258 1.43 -1.93 12.16
CA GLU A 258 2.71 -2.47 11.70
C GLU A 258 3.88 -1.58 12.15
N VAL A 259 3.76 -0.25 12.03
CA VAL A 259 4.79 0.69 12.54
C VAL A 259 5.01 0.49 14.04
N VAL A 260 3.93 0.43 14.82
CA VAL A 260 4.01 0.28 16.28
C VAL A 260 4.53 -1.08 16.73
N LYS A 261 4.18 -2.17 16.00
CA LYS A 261 4.66 -3.52 16.31
C LYS A 261 6.14 -3.74 16.01
N GLN A 262 6.67 -3.05 15.01
CA GLN A 262 8.04 -3.24 14.54
C GLN A 262 9.06 -2.39 15.32
N THR A 263 8.62 -1.36 16.01
CA THR A 263 9.46 -0.44 16.76
C THR A 263 9.30 -0.70 18.26
N ARG A 264 10.40 -0.87 18.97
CA ARG A 264 10.41 -0.88 20.43
C ARG A 264 10.55 0.54 20.93
N PHE A 265 9.48 1.07 21.51
CA PHE A 265 9.47 2.41 22.10
C PHE A 265 9.87 2.33 23.57
N THR A 266 10.77 3.22 23.98
CA THR A 266 11.22 3.33 25.37
C THR A 266 10.28 4.21 26.20
N CYS A 267 9.63 5.19 25.57
CA CYS A 267 8.71 6.10 26.21
C CYS A 267 7.61 6.60 25.26
N ALA A 268 6.59 7.20 25.85
CA ALA A 268 5.46 7.75 25.14
C ALA A 268 5.82 8.91 24.19
N ALA A 269 6.83 9.70 24.52
CA ALA A 269 7.29 10.81 23.69
C ALA A 269 7.91 10.31 22.37
N GLU A 270 8.70 9.22 22.43
CA GLU A 270 9.26 8.59 21.24
C GLU A 270 8.18 8.02 20.31
N LEU A 271 7.17 7.35 20.88
CA LEU A 271 6.02 6.87 20.15
C LEU A 271 5.27 8.04 19.46
N GLU A 272 5.03 9.13 20.17
CA GLU A 272 4.35 10.31 19.61
C GLU A 272 5.15 10.93 18.47
N ALA A 273 6.45 11.15 18.65
CA ALA A 273 7.34 11.68 17.62
C ALA A 273 7.34 10.79 16.37
N THR A 274 7.43 9.46 16.54
CA THR A 274 7.40 8.50 15.43
C THR A 274 6.08 8.55 14.67
N LEU A 275 4.94 8.59 15.36
CA LEU A 275 3.63 8.66 14.72
C LEU A 275 3.41 10.00 14.01
N MET A 276 3.90 11.11 14.56
CA MET A 276 3.85 12.43 13.91
C MET A 276 4.72 12.47 12.64
N SER A 277 5.93 11.91 12.70
CA SER A 277 6.80 11.75 11.54
C SER A 277 6.14 10.87 10.46
N TYR A 278 5.51 9.76 10.86
CA TYR A 278 4.78 8.90 9.94
C TYR A 278 3.59 9.62 9.30
N GLN A 279 2.81 10.41 10.05
CA GLN A 279 1.73 11.23 9.49
C GLN A 279 2.24 12.18 8.41
N ASN A 280 3.36 12.85 8.67
CA ASN A 280 3.96 13.77 7.72
C ASN A 280 4.41 13.02 6.45
N THR A 281 5.15 11.93 6.62
CA THR A 281 5.59 11.08 5.51
C THR A 281 4.40 10.55 4.71
N TYR A 282 3.34 10.09 5.39
CA TYR A 282 2.14 9.59 4.74
C TYR A 282 1.46 10.67 3.88
N ASN A 283 1.27 11.85 4.43
CA ASN A 283 0.58 12.94 3.72
C ASN A 283 1.38 13.48 2.55
N HIS A 284 2.70 13.59 2.69
CA HIS A 284 3.55 14.26 1.69
C HIS A 284 4.19 13.32 0.68
N HIS A 285 4.46 12.05 1.07
CA HIS A 285 5.35 11.20 0.28
C HIS A 285 4.78 9.83 -0.08
N ILE A 286 3.81 9.28 0.67
CA ILE A 286 3.30 7.94 0.39
C ILE A 286 2.18 8.00 -0.66
N PRO A 287 2.44 7.51 -1.90
CA PRO A 287 1.44 7.50 -2.94
C PRO A 287 0.28 6.55 -2.60
N GLN A 288 -0.94 6.97 -2.88
CA GLN A 288 -2.14 6.19 -2.65
C GLN A 288 -2.71 5.67 -3.97
N ARG A 289 -2.90 4.36 -4.08
CA ARG A 289 -3.49 3.76 -5.28
C ARG A 289 -4.85 4.35 -5.65
N ALA A 290 -5.65 4.70 -4.63
CA ALA A 290 -6.96 5.33 -4.83
C ALA A 290 -6.88 6.77 -5.37
N LEU A 291 -5.71 7.39 -5.35
CA LEU A 291 -5.42 8.73 -5.86
C LEU A 291 -4.55 8.68 -7.12
N ASN A 292 -4.64 7.62 -7.91
CA ASN A 292 -3.79 7.41 -9.09
C ASN A 292 -2.29 7.56 -8.77
N HIS A 293 -1.89 7.03 -7.61
CA HIS A 293 -0.51 7.07 -7.11
C HIS A 293 0.02 8.47 -6.72
N LEU A 294 -0.86 9.42 -6.50
CA LEU A 294 -0.51 10.69 -5.86
C LEU A 294 -0.45 10.52 -4.34
N SER A 295 0.38 11.32 -3.68
CA SER A 295 0.29 11.49 -2.22
C SER A 295 -0.94 12.34 -1.85
N PRO A 296 -1.43 12.26 -0.61
CA PRO A 296 -2.56 13.08 -0.15
C PRO A 296 -2.39 14.58 -0.44
N ILE A 297 -1.21 15.13 -0.22
CA ILE A 297 -0.93 16.56 -0.48
C ILE A 297 -0.91 16.88 -1.97
N GLU A 298 -0.37 15.99 -2.82
CA GLU A 298 -0.43 16.17 -4.27
C GLU A 298 -1.88 16.16 -4.77
N ALA A 299 -2.71 15.22 -4.29
CA ALA A 299 -4.13 15.20 -4.62
C ALA A 299 -4.88 16.44 -4.13
N LEU A 300 -4.53 16.98 -2.95
CA LEU A 300 -5.12 18.24 -2.45
C LEU A 300 -4.70 19.45 -3.28
N LYS A 301 -3.48 19.48 -3.85
CA LYS A 301 -3.06 20.52 -4.80
C LYS A 301 -3.93 20.50 -6.06
N ASP A 302 -4.12 19.31 -6.65
CA ASP A 302 -4.99 19.14 -7.84
C ASP A 302 -6.44 19.56 -7.54
N TRP A 303 -6.95 19.22 -6.35
CA TRP A 303 -8.29 19.65 -5.93
C TRP A 303 -8.37 21.17 -5.74
N ARG A 304 -7.34 21.79 -5.20
CA ARG A 304 -7.31 23.24 -5.01
C ARG A 304 -7.30 24.02 -6.33
N GLU A 305 -6.65 23.49 -7.36
CA GLU A 305 -6.69 24.06 -8.70
C GLU A 305 -8.08 23.98 -9.32
N LYS A 306 -8.79 22.86 -9.09
CA LYS A 306 -10.14 22.61 -9.64
C LYS A 306 -11.26 23.29 -8.86
N SER A 307 -11.11 23.41 -7.55
CA SER A 307 -12.17 23.87 -6.62
C SER A 307 -11.55 24.63 -5.43
N PRO A 308 -10.98 25.84 -5.66
CA PRO A 308 -10.29 26.62 -4.64
C PRO A 308 -11.20 27.04 -3.46
N GLU A 309 -12.51 27.13 -3.68
CA GLU A 309 -13.52 27.49 -2.66
C GLU A 309 -13.64 26.46 -1.54
N LEU A 310 -13.18 25.23 -1.76
CA LEU A 310 -13.16 24.18 -0.73
C LEU A 310 -12.04 24.39 0.28
N PHE A 311 -11.07 25.25 0.00
CA PHE A 311 -9.86 25.38 0.80
C PHE A 311 -9.89 26.63 1.68
N VAL A 312 -9.39 26.48 2.92
CA VAL A 312 -9.25 27.56 3.89
C VAL A 312 -7.79 27.96 4.10
N LYS A 313 -6.86 27.15 3.59
CA LYS A 313 -5.41 27.39 3.67
C LYS A 313 -4.71 26.99 2.39
N ARG A 314 -3.51 27.52 2.21
CA ARG A 314 -2.61 27.09 1.15
C ARG A 314 -2.05 25.68 1.43
N VAL A 315 -1.96 24.86 0.40
CA VAL A 315 -1.40 23.51 0.48
C VAL A 315 0.04 23.56 -0.01
N TYR A 316 1.01 23.22 0.84
CA TYR A 316 2.44 23.23 0.53
C TYR A 316 2.96 21.78 0.40
N LYS A 317 3.96 21.56 -0.46
CA LYS A 317 4.85 20.40 -0.37
C LYS A 317 5.90 20.65 0.71
N GLN A 318 6.40 19.59 1.33
CA GLN A 318 7.44 19.72 2.36
C GLN A 318 8.70 20.43 1.82
N ALA A 319 9.11 20.12 0.58
CA ALA A 319 10.22 20.79 -0.09
C ALA A 319 10.03 22.29 -0.32
N GLU A 320 8.81 22.83 -0.20
CA GLU A 320 8.49 24.26 -0.29
C GLU A 320 8.51 24.95 1.07
N LEU A 321 8.67 24.18 2.17
CA LEU A 321 8.75 24.71 3.53
C LEU A 321 10.20 24.84 4.02
N ASP A 322 11.13 24.13 3.35
CA ASP A 322 12.56 24.10 3.68
C ASP A 322 13.37 25.17 2.86
N THR A 323 12.67 26.02 2.08
CA THR A 323 13.22 27.19 1.36
C THR A 323 12.70 28.47 1.97
#